data_b92a410749084f3630cb7aaf6186c19b
#
_entry.id   b92a410749084f3630cb7aaf6186c19b
#
_cell.length_a   1.000
_cell.length_b   1.000
_cell.length_c   1.000
_cell.angle_alpha   90.00
_cell.angle_beta   90.00
_cell.angle_gamma   90.00
#
_symmetry.space_group_name_H-M   'P 1'
#
loop_
_entity.id
_entity.type
_entity.pdbx_description
1 polymer ?
#
loop_
_entity_poly.entity_id
_entity_poly.type
_entity_poly.pdbx_seq_one_letter_code
_entity_poly.pdbx_strand_id
1 'polypeptide(L)'
;DDDSSGFHKVFAEGTKLIVIPSDKRLDADISPKPTIFLPSVAETNLHKTGTYLCLLEKFFPDVIRVYWKEKNGNTILDSQEGDTLKTKGTYMKFSWLTVPERAMGKEHSCIVKHENNKGGADQEIFFPSIKKVATTCWQDKNDVLQFQFTSTSAYYTYLLLLLKSVIYLAIISFSLLRRTSVCGNEKKS
;
A
#
# COMPACT_ATOMS: atom_id res chain seq x y z
N ASP A 1 -21.92 69.90 -8.24
CA ASP A 1 -21.39 69.09 -7.12
C ASP A 1 -22.00 67.67 -7.25
N ASP A 2 -21.31 66.86 -7.98
CA ASP A 2 -21.74 65.48 -8.24
C ASP A 2 -21.02 64.57 -7.22
N ASP A 3 -21.68 64.38 -6.08
CA ASP A 3 -21.23 63.47 -5.02
C ASP A 3 -21.65 62.05 -5.36
N SER A 4 -21.08 61.52 -6.45
CA SER A 4 -21.20 60.11 -6.75
C SER A 4 -20.33 59.31 -5.79
N SER A 5 -20.79 59.10 -4.57
CA SER A 5 -20.21 58.10 -3.65
C SER A 5 -20.35 56.71 -4.29
N GLY A 6 -19.38 56.36 -5.10
CA GLY A 6 -19.33 55.08 -5.78
C GLY A 6 -19.14 53.94 -4.80
N PHE A 7 -20.23 53.23 -4.49
CA PHE A 7 -20.14 51.99 -3.72
C PHE A 7 -19.44 50.94 -4.58
N HIS A 8 -18.25 50.54 -4.15
CA HIS A 8 -17.52 49.46 -4.76
C HIS A 8 -17.90 48.14 -4.08
N LYS A 9 -18.35 47.15 -4.89
CA LYS A 9 -18.66 45.84 -4.39
C LYS A 9 -17.36 45.04 -4.29
N VAL A 10 -16.96 44.68 -3.06
CA VAL A 10 -15.78 43.86 -2.76
C VAL A 10 -16.25 42.44 -2.48
N PHE A 11 -15.73 41.48 -3.22
CA PHE A 11 -15.98 40.05 -3.00
C PHE A 11 -14.82 39.45 -2.22
N ALA A 12 -15.15 38.70 -1.16
CA ALA A 12 -14.22 37.84 -0.43
C ALA A 12 -14.27 36.40 -1.01
N GLU A 13 -13.53 35.45 -0.39
CA GLU A 13 -13.45 34.06 -0.86
C GLU A 13 -14.81 33.32 -0.89
N GLY A 14 -15.83 33.86 -0.24
CA GLY A 14 -17.17 33.28 -0.19
C GLY A 14 -17.31 32.18 0.87
N THR A 15 -18.54 31.69 1.00
CA THR A 15 -18.88 30.57 1.89
C THR A 15 -19.47 29.45 1.06
N LYS A 16 -18.88 28.24 1.17
CA LYS A 16 -19.39 27.06 0.51
C LYS A 16 -20.56 26.47 1.30
N LEU A 17 -21.75 26.46 0.70
CA LEU A 17 -22.94 25.84 1.29
C LEU A 17 -23.11 24.43 0.71
N ILE A 18 -23.19 23.42 1.58
CA ILE A 18 -23.46 22.05 1.20
C ILE A 18 -24.85 21.68 1.71
N VAL A 19 -25.78 21.43 0.79
CA VAL A 19 -27.13 21.00 1.13
C VAL A 19 -27.22 19.49 1.04
N ILE A 20 -27.52 18.84 2.16
CA ILE A 20 -27.64 17.39 2.27
C ILE A 20 -29.11 17.02 2.37
N PRO A 21 -29.65 16.19 1.45
CA PRO A 21 -30.98 15.63 1.60
C PRO A 21 -31.09 14.81 2.89
N SER A 22 -32.22 14.93 3.60
CA SER A 22 -32.42 14.29 4.90
C SER A 22 -32.43 12.75 4.84
N ASP A 23 -32.75 12.18 3.71
CA ASP A 23 -32.76 10.72 3.44
C ASP A 23 -31.37 10.09 3.37
N LYS A 24 -30.34 10.86 2.99
CA LYS A 24 -28.95 10.34 2.90
C LYS A 24 -28.23 10.24 4.26
N ARG A 25 -28.81 10.79 5.32
CA ARG A 25 -28.16 10.88 6.63
C ARG A 25 -28.31 9.61 7.48
N LEU A 26 -29.21 8.71 7.14
CA LEU A 26 -29.68 7.66 8.06
C LEU A 26 -29.09 6.27 7.84
N ASP A 27 -28.49 5.92 6.67
CA ASP A 27 -28.13 4.53 6.39
C ASP A 27 -26.67 4.26 5.95
N ALA A 28 -25.88 5.29 5.70
CA ALA A 28 -24.49 5.10 5.27
C ALA A 28 -23.50 5.64 6.30
N ASP A 29 -22.54 4.81 6.69
CA ASP A 29 -21.37 5.24 7.45
C ASP A 29 -20.48 6.10 6.55
N ILE A 30 -20.66 7.43 6.63
CA ILE A 30 -19.96 8.47 5.86
C ILE A 30 -18.82 9.12 6.66
N SER A 31 -18.39 8.48 7.75
CA SER A 31 -17.17 8.86 8.48
C SER A 31 -15.91 8.50 7.69
N PRO A 32 -14.82 9.27 7.81
CA PRO A 32 -13.57 8.94 7.15
C PRO A 32 -13.05 7.57 7.57
N LYS A 33 -12.75 6.71 6.58
CA LYS A 33 -12.17 5.39 6.80
C LYS A 33 -10.69 5.43 6.47
N PRO A 34 -9.80 5.28 7.48
CA PRO A 34 -8.38 5.37 7.26
C PRO A 34 -7.79 4.05 6.75
N THR A 35 -6.88 4.18 5.80
CA THR A 35 -5.94 3.12 5.39
C THR A 35 -4.53 3.67 5.53
N ILE A 36 -3.66 2.93 6.21
CA ILE A 36 -2.29 3.36 6.47
C ILE A 36 -1.29 2.63 5.58
N PHE A 37 -0.29 3.37 5.12
CA PHE A 37 0.84 2.82 4.40
C PHE A 37 2.12 3.23 5.11
N LEU A 38 3.00 2.25 5.31
CA LEU A 38 4.28 2.42 5.98
C LEU A 38 5.41 2.65 4.96
N PRO A 39 6.51 3.31 5.36
CA PRO A 39 7.66 3.49 4.51
C PRO A 39 8.21 2.16 3.97
N SER A 40 8.62 2.16 2.72
CA SER A 40 9.21 0.98 2.11
C SER A 40 10.67 0.80 2.55
N VAL A 41 11.12 -0.45 2.59
CA VAL A 41 12.53 -0.78 2.88
C VAL A 41 13.48 -0.18 1.83
N ALA A 42 13.05 -0.14 0.57
CA ALA A 42 13.83 0.45 -0.51
C ALA A 42 14.04 1.96 -0.30
N GLU A 43 12.98 2.69 0.05
CA GLU A 43 13.05 4.13 0.35
C GLU A 43 14.00 4.40 1.53
N THR A 44 13.84 3.66 2.62
CA THR A 44 14.64 3.86 3.83
C THR A 44 16.12 3.57 3.60
N ASN A 45 16.43 2.56 2.80
CA ASN A 45 17.81 2.19 2.51
C ASN A 45 18.48 3.16 1.53
N LEU A 46 17.75 3.60 0.49
CA LEU A 46 18.29 4.41 -0.59
C LEU A 46 18.33 5.90 -0.23
N HIS A 47 17.25 6.43 0.34
CA HIS A 47 17.09 7.87 0.58
C HIS A 47 17.29 8.28 2.04
N LYS A 48 17.45 7.33 2.96
CA LYS A 48 17.56 7.59 4.41
C LYS A 48 16.38 8.41 4.96
N THR A 49 15.24 8.29 4.31
CA THR A 49 13.97 8.90 4.66
C THR A 49 12.88 7.83 4.70
N GLY A 50 11.79 8.12 5.39
CA GLY A 50 10.62 7.24 5.42
C GLY A 50 9.34 8.06 5.26
N THR A 51 8.51 7.67 4.29
CA THR A 51 7.24 8.33 4.01
C THR A 51 6.09 7.49 4.53
N TYR A 52 5.34 8.06 5.47
CA TYR A 52 4.08 7.52 5.99
C TYR A 52 2.94 8.14 5.22
N LEU A 53 1.96 7.34 4.80
CA LEU A 53 0.79 7.84 4.09
C LEU A 53 -0.49 7.41 4.79
N CYS A 54 -1.38 8.38 5.00
CA CYS A 54 -2.72 8.23 5.54
C CYS A 54 -3.73 8.48 4.41
N LEU A 55 -4.42 7.43 3.98
CA LEU A 55 -5.48 7.50 2.99
C LEU A 55 -6.82 7.47 3.72
N LEU A 56 -7.67 8.47 3.43
CA LEU A 56 -9.00 8.63 4.01
C LEU A 56 -10.04 8.46 2.91
N GLU A 57 -10.94 7.51 3.10
CA GLU A 57 -11.92 7.12 2.09
C GLU A 57 -13.35 7.21 2.60
N LYS A 58 -14.29 7.28 1.65
CA LYS A 58 -15.74 7.12 1.87
C LYS A 58 -16.35 8.14 2.84
N PHE A 59 -15.76 9.31 2.99
CA PHE A 59 -16.32 10.36 3.84
C PHE A 59 -17.21 11.32 3.05
N PHE A 60 -18.09 11.99 3.75
CA PHE A 60 -18.95 13.07 3.27
C PHE A 60 -19.34 13.96 4.46
N PRO A 61 -19.36 15.30 4.31
CA PRO A 61 -18.96 16.12 3.16
C PRO A 61 -17.45 16.19 2.93
N ASP A 62 -17.02 17.00 1.94
CA ASP A 62 -15.60 17.14 1.56
C ASP A 62 -14.76 18.01 2.51
N VAL A 63 -15.37 18.58 3.54
CA VAL A 63 -14.67 19.39 4.54
C VAL A 63 -13.94 18.48 5.52
N ILE A 64 -12.64 18.36 5.36
CA ILE A 64 -11.78 17.50 6.17
C ILE A 64 -10.45 18.22 6.44
N ARG A 65 -9.90 18.04 7.63
CA ARG A 65 -8.56 18.51 8.00
C ARG A 65 -7.73 17.34 8.50
N VAL A 66 -6.51 17.27 8.02
CA VAL A 66 -5.55 16.20 8.37
C VAL A 66 -4.27 16.85 8.83
N TYR A 67 -3.74 16.41 9.96
CA TYR A 67 -2.44 16.85 10.45
C TYR A 67 -1.72 15.73 11.17
N TRP A 68 -0.40 15.86 11.28
CA TRP A 68 0.47 14.84 11.83
C TRP A 68 1.15 15.30 13.10
N LYS A 69 1.35 14.36 14.03
CA LYS A 69 2.13 14.60 15.25
C LYS A 69 2.95 13.37 15.66
N GLU A 70 3.98 13.57 16.46
CA GLU A 70 4.62 12.48 17.19
C GLU A 70 3.72 12.03 18.34
N LYS A 71 3.68 10.76 18.66
CA LYS A 71 2.79 10.16 19.69
C LYS A 71 2.89 10.86 21.06
N ASN A 72 4.09 11.28 21.45
CA ASN A 72 4.33 11.94 22.74
C ASN A 72 4.57 13.44 22.59
N GLY A 73 4.32 14.02 21.42
CA GLY A 73 4.53 15.45 21.12
C GLY A 73 3.22 16.16 20.85
N ASN A 74 3.13 17.42 21.28
CA ASN A 74 2.01 18.31 20.94
C ASN A 74 2.29 19.14 19.67
N THR A 75 3.48 19.01 19.11
CA THR A 75 3.89 19.78 17.92
C THR A 75 3.32 19.14 16.68
N ILE A 76 2.65 19.95 15.87
CA ILE A 76 2.19 19.56 14.53
C ILE A 76 3.42 19.48 13.63
N LEU A 77 3.55 18.34 12.94
CA LEU A 77 4.63 18.10 11.99
C LEU A 77 4.24 18.64 10.61
N ASP A 78 5.24 19.17 9.91
CA ASP A 78 5.06 19.61 8.53
C ASP A 78 4.81 18.39 7.63
N SER A 79 3.69 18.40 6.95
CA SER A 79 3.21 17.29 6.12
C SER A 79 2.63 17.81 4.82
N GLN A 80 2.50 16.93 3.87
CA GLN A 80 1.90 17.25 2.57
C GLN A 80 0.55 16.56 2.45
N GLU A 81 -0.32 17.13 1.63
CA GLU A 81 -1.63 16.54 1.36
C GLU A 81 -1.98 16.68 -0.12
N GLY A 82 -2.74 15.70 -0.61
CA GLY A 82 -3.30 15.74 -1.95
C GLY A 82 -4.67 16.42 -1.96
N ASP A 83 -5.15 16.71 -3.15
CA ASP A 83 -6.50 17.24 -3.34
C ASP A 83 -7.57 16.23 -2.89
N THR A 84 -8.72 16.78 -2.47
CA THR A 84 -9.87 15.94 -2.15
C THR A 84 -10.52 15.46 -3.45
N LEU A 85 -10.54 14.16 -3.66
CA LEU A 85 -11.10 13.53 -4.85
C LEU A 85 -12.54 13.08 -4.61
N LYS A 86 -13.42 13.39 -5.55
CA LYS A 86 -14.81 12.93 -5.53
C LYS A 86 -14.90 11.51 -6.09
N THR A 87 -15.52 10.62 -5.32
CA THR A 87 -15.85 9.25 -5.72
C THR A 87 -17.37 9.10 -5.92
N LYS A 88 -17.88 7.89 -6.05
CA LYS A 88 -19.32 7.65 -6.24
C LYS A 88 -20.12 8.05 -4.98
N GLY A 89 -20.43 9.36 -4.84
CA GLY A 89 -21.23 9.90 -3.73
C GLY A 89 -20.51 10.18 -2.44
N THR A 90 -19.20 9.93 -2.37
CA THR A 90 -18.33 10.21 -1.24
C THR A 90 -17.05 10.88 -1.71
N TYR A 91 -16.13 11.13 -0.79
CA TYR A 91 -14.84 11.74 -1.07
C TYR A 91 -13.71 10.87 -0.54
N MET A 92 -12.52 11.08 -1.11
CA MET A 92 -11.26 10.53 -0.61
C MET A 92 -10.20 11.61 -0.58
N LYS A 93 -9.29 11.52 0.36
CA LYS A 93 -8.12 12.39 0.51
C LYS A 93 -6.96 11.61 1.09
N PHE A 94 -5.75 11.97 0.71
CA PHE A 94 -4.55 11.40 1.27
C PHE A 94 -3.60 12.49 1.77
N SER A 95 -2.89 12.18 2.83
CA SER A 95 -1.86 13.02 3.41
C SER A 95 -0.64 12.16 3.72
N TRP A 96 0.55 12.73 3.55
CA TRP A 96 1.79 12.01 3.81
C TRP A 96 2.78 12.84 4.59
N LEU A 97 3.55 12.14 5.41
CA LEU A 97 4.61 12.68 6.24
C LEU A 97 5.92 11.99 5.88
N THR A 98 6.91 12.75 5.42
CA THR A 98 8.26 12.24 5.17
C THR A 98 9.17 12.64 6.31
N VAL A 99 9.80 11.66 6.94
CA VAL A 99 10.69 11.86 8.07
C VAL A 99 12.10 11.34 7.79
N PRO A 100 13.15 11.98 8.35
CA PRO A 100 14.52 11.49 8.25
C PRO A 100 14.73 10.21 9.08
N GLU A 101 15.78 9.45 8.78
CA GLU A 101 16.12 8.18 9.43
C GLU A 101 16.10 8.26 10.97
N ARG A 102 16.61 9.35 11.55
CA ARG A 102 16.62 9.58 13.00
C ARG A 102 15.22 9.63 13.63
N ALA A 103 14.21 10.03 12.87
CA ALA A 103 12.82 10.15 13.33
C ALA A 103 11.98 8.89 13.06
N MET A 104 12.45 7.97 12.21
CA MET A 104 11.71 6.73 11.89
C MET A 104 11.55 5.79 13.08
N GLY A 105 12.39 5.92 14.11
CA GLY A 105 12.28 5.16 15.36
C GLY A 105 11.18 5.64 16.30
N LYS A 106 10.55 6.77 16.01
CA LYS A 106 9.44 7.33 16.76
C LYS A 106 8.11 6.86 16.20
N GLU A 107 7.09 6.82 17.06
CA GLU A 107 5.71 6.56 16.65
C GLU A 107 5.06 7.89 16.23
N HIS A 108 4.39 7.87 15.09
CA HIS A 108 3.70 9.01 14.53
C HIS A 108 2.19 8.75 14.51
N SER A 109 1.40 9.81 14.50
CA SER A 109 -0.04 9.71 14.34
C SER A 109 -0.57 10.72 13.34
N CYS A 110 -1.53 10.27 12.54
CA CYS A 110 -2.34 11.09 11.65
C CYS A 110 -3.64 11.44 12.39
N ILE A 111 -3.96 12.73 12.49
CA ILE A 111 -5.16 13.23 13.16
C ILE A 111 -6.12 13.74 12.11
N VAL A 112 -7.35 13.24 12.15
CA VAL A 112 -8.39 13.57 11.18
C VAL A 112 -9.54 14.29 11.88
N LYS A 113 -9.82 15.52 11.45
CA LYS A 113 -10.98 16.29 11.86
C LYS A 113 -12.05 16.25 10.79
N HIS A 114 -13.19 15.70 11.14
CA HIS A 114 -14.35 15.63 10.26
C HIS A 114 -15.64 15.64 11.09
N GLU A 115 -16.69 16.29 10.60
CA GLU A 115 -17.96 16.42 11.34
C GLU A 115 -18.63 15.07 11.63
N ASN A 116 -18.43 14.07 10.77
CA ASN A 116 -19.00 12.73 10.91
C ASN A 116 -18.06 11.72 11.58
N ASN A 117 -17.04 12.18 12.30
CA ASN A 117 -16.23 11.31 13.12
C ASN A 117 -17.09 10.62 14.19
N LYS A 118 -16.87 9.33 14.39
CA LYS A 118 -17.57 8.58 15.44
C LYS A 118 -17.26 9.16 16.82
N GLY A 119 -18.33 9.48 17.56
CA GLY A 119 -18.20 10.12 18.88
C GLY A 119 -17.91 11.60 18.87
N GLY A 120 -17.90 12.28 17.71
CA GLY A 120 -17.70 13.73 17.60
C GLY A 120 -16.28 14.22 17.94
N ALA A 121 -15.34 13.31 18.20
CA ALA A 121 -13.95 13.60 18.51
C ALA A 121 -13.06 13.45 17.27
N ASP A 122 -11.88 14.08 17.32
CA ASP A 122 -10.87 13.89 16.29
C ASP A 122 -10.43 12.43 16.25
N GLN A 123 -10.35 11.84 15.04
CA GLN A 123 -9.88 10.48 14.85
C GLN A 123 -8.35 10.47 14.83
N GLU A 124 -7.73 9.72 15.73
CA GLU A 124 -6.28 9.56 15.78
C GLU A 124 -5.89 8.17 15.24
N ILE A 125 -5.06 8.14 14.21
CA ILE A 125 -4.58 6.93 13.55
C ILE A 125 -3.09 6.76 13.84
N PHE A 126 -2.74 5.71 14.56
CA PHE A 126 -1.37 5.45 14.99
C PHE A 126 -0.56 4.67 13.96
N PHE A 127 0.64 5.14 13.70
CA PHE A 127 1.63 4.49 12.86
C PHE A 127 2.73 3.90 13.75
N PRO A 128 3.00 2.59 13.62
CA PRO A 128 4.08 1.96 14.38
C PRO A 128 5.45 2.48 13.93
N SER A 129 6.41 2.49 14.85
CA SER A 129 7.81 2.78 14.49
C SER A 129 8.37 1.66 13.59
N ILE A 130 9.21 2.03 12.62
CA ILE A 130 9.81 1.06 11.67
C ILE A 130 10.63 -0.01 12.40
N LYS A 131 11.28 0.32 13.54
CA LYS A 131 11.99 -0.65 14.35
C LYS A 131 11.09 -1.77 14.88
N LYS A 132 9.83 -1.47 15.25
CA LYS A 132 8.84 -2.47 15.68
C LYS A 132 8.38 -3.34 14.52
N VAL A 133 8.17 -2.75 13.34
CA VAL A 133 7.76 -3.48 12.13
C VAL A 133 8.83 -4.47 11.71
N ALA A 134 10.12 -4.09 11.75
CA ALA A 134 11.22 -4.99 11.46
C ALA A 134 11.23 -6.22 12.39
N THR A 135 10.92 -6.04 13.67
CA THR A 135 10.86 -7.16 14.64
C THR A 135 9.68 -8.10 14.36
N THR A 136 8.55 -7.57 13.92
CA THR A 136 7.36 -8.38 13.58
C THR A 136 7.52 -9.11 12.24
N CYS A 137 8.20 -8.49 11.26
CA CYS A 137 8.54 -9.14 9.98
C CYS A 137 9.50 -10.33 10.11
N TRP A 138 10.27 -10.44 11.20
CA TRP A 138 11.10 -11.62 11.45
C TRP A 138 10.25 -12.83 11.90
N GLN A 139 9.09 -12.59 12.49
CA GLN A 139 8.13 -13.63 12.88
C GLN A 139 7.40 -14.20 11.64
N ASP A 140 7.10 -13.36 10.63
CA ASP A 140 6.44 -13.75 9.37
C ASP A 140 7.40 -14.34 8.32
N LYS A 141 8.72 -14.29 8.56
CA LYS A 141 9.69 -14.92 7.62
C LYS A 141 9.52 -16.43 7.50
N ASN A 142 8.85 -17.07 8.45
CA ASN A 142 8.51 -18.48 8.30
C ASN A 142 7.45 -18.71 7.20
N ASP A 143 6.54 -17.77 6.96
CA ASP A 143 5.54 -17.88 5.88
C ASP A 143 6.11 -17.48 4.52
N VAL A 144 7.03 -16.51 4.47
CA VAL A 144 7.71 -16.11 3.22
C VAL A 144 8.73 -17.17 2.78
N LEU A 145 9.35 -17.90 3.71
CA LEU A 145 10.17 -19.07 3.40
C LEU A 145 9.34 -20.20 2.79
N GLN A 146 8.08 -20.33 3.19
CA GLN A 146 7.15 -21.29 2.57
C GLN A 146 6.87 -20.94 1.11
N PHE A 147 6.77 -19.67 0.75
CA PHE A 147 6.62 -19.24 -0.65
C PHE A 147 7.88 -19.43 -1.49
N GLN A 148 9.06 -19.34 -0.90
CA GLN A 148 10.32 -19.60 -1.58
C GLN A 148 10.57 -21.10 -1.75
N PHE A 149 10.05 -21.95 -0.86
CA PHE A 149 10.09 -23.41 -1.00
C PHE A 149 9.25 -23.91 -2.18
N THR A 150 8.11 -23.28 -2.50
CA THR A 150 7.31 -23.63 -3.68
C THR A 150 8.04 -23.32 -5.00
N SER A 151 8.80 -22.23 -5.05
CA SER A 151 9.62 -21.89 -6.23
C SER A 151 10.82 -22.83 -6.37
N THR A 152 11.45 -23.25 -5.28
CA THR A 152 12.54 -24.21 -5.28
C THR A 152 12.03 -25.63 -5.61
N SER A 153 10.83 -25.99 -5.18
CA SER A 153 10.17 -27.25 -5.53
C SER A 153 9.92 -27.36 -7.04
N ALA A 154 9.51 -26.27 -7.70
CA ALA A 154 9.34 -26.25 -9.16
C ALA A 154 10.67 -26.47 -9.90
N TYR A 155 11.77 -25.92 -9.40
CA TYR A 155 13.11 -26.15 -9.95
C TYR A 155 13.54 -27.62 -9.82
N TYR A 156 13.34 -28.24 -8.67
CA TYR A 156 13.66 -29.66 -8.46
C TYR A 156 12.78 -30.58 -9.30
N THR A 157 11.52 -30.31 -9.48
CA THR A 157 10.64 -31.08 -10.36
C THR A 157 11.08 -30.96 -11.82
N TYR A 158 11.53 -29.79 -12.26
CA TYR A 158 12.07 -29.60 -13.60
C TYR A 158 13.38 -30.37 -13.81
N LEU A 159 14.26 -30.37 -12.82
CA LEU A 159 15.50 -31.11 -12.83
C LEU A 159 15.28 -32.63 -12.89
N LEU A 160 14.32 -33.14 -12.14
CA LEU A 160 13.93 -34.56 -12.17
C LEU A 160 13.34 -34.98 -13.52
N LEU A 161 12.54 -34.09 -14.16
CA LEU A 161 12.01 -34.34 -15.49
C LEU A 161 13.12 -34.41 -16.56
N LEU A 162 14.11 -33.53 -16.47
CA LEU A 162 15.29 -33.57 -17.36
C LEU A 162 16.10 -34.84 -17.19
N LEU A 163 16.36 -35.24 -15.94
CA LEU A 163 17.05 -36.51 -15.66
C LEU A 163 16.28 -37.71 -16.22
N LYS A 164 14.95 -37.74 -16.05
CA LYS A 164 14.10 -38.79 -16.62
C LYS A 164 14.18 -38.82 -18.14
N SER A 165 14.19 -37.69 -18.80
CA SER A 165 14.33 -37.57 -20.25
C SER A 165 15.66 -38.09 -20.75
N VAL A 166 16.78 -37.78 -20.08
CA VAL A 166 18.11 -38.26 -20.43
C VAL A 166 18.20 -39.78 -20.30
N ILE A 167 17.66 -40.35 -19.21
CA ILE A 167 17.61 -41.79 -19.00
C ILE A 167 16.81 -42.48 -20.11
N TYR A 168 15.68 -41.89 -20.50
CA TYR A 168 14.85 -42.46 -21.58
C TYR A 168 15.57 -42.47 -22.93
N LEU A 169 16.28 -41.41 -23.27
CA LEU A 169 17.12 -41.35 -24.48
C LEU A 169 18.25 -42.35 -24.45
N ALA A 170 18.90 -42.55 -23.31
CA ALA A 170 19.95 -43.57 -23.15
C ALA A 170 19.43 -44.97 -23.37
N ILE A 171 18.25 -45.32 -22.83
CA ILE A 171 17.62 -46.64 -23.03
C ILE A 171 17.26 -46.87 -24.49
N ILE A 172 16.68 -45.85 -25.17
CA ILE A 172 16.34 -45.96 -26.60
C ILE A 172 17.60 -46.17 -27.43
N SER A 173 18.64 -45.37 -27.20
CA SER A 173 19.92 -45.46 -27.91
C SER A 173 20.56 -46.87 -27.73
N PHE A 174 20.55 -47.36 -26.49
CA PHE A 174 21.07 -48.70 -26.20
C PHE A 174 20.24 -49.82 -26.87
N SER A 175 18.93 -49.68 -26.89
CA SER A 175 18.02 -50.64 -27.57
C SER A 175 18.23 -50.65 -29.08
N LEU A 176 18.47 -49.50 -29.70
CA LEU A 176 18.77 -49.39 -31.12
C LEU A 176 20.14 -50.01 -31.46
N LEU A 177 21.17 -49.75 -30.64
CA LEU A 177 22.50 -50.36 -30.80
C LEU A 177 22.43 -51.88 -30.67
N ARG A 178 21.65 -52.42 -29.72
CA ARG A 178 21.43 -53.86 -29.63
C ARG A 178 20.72 -54.46 -30.86
N ARG A 179 19.73 -53.73 -31.41
CA ARG A 179 19.06 -54.20 -32.65
C ARG A 179 19.99 -54.21 -33.85
N THR A 180 20.85 -53.22 -34.00
CA THR A 180 21.86 -53.19 -35.09
C THR A 180 22.89 -54.24 -34.92
N SER A 181 23.30 -54.63 -33.71
CA SER A 181 24.23 -55.72 -33.44
C SER A 181 23.64 -57.11 -33.76
N VAL A 182 22.34 -57.29 -33.56
CA VAL A 182 21.63 -58.54 -33.86
C VAL A 182 21.45 -58.72 -35.38
N CYS A 183 21.12 -57.61 -36.12
CA CYS A 183 21.03 -57.70 -37.59
C CYS A 183 22.39 -57.87 -38.31
N GLY A 184 23.49 -57.54 -37.65
CA GLY A 184 24.84 -57.70 -38.22
C GLY A 184 25.33 -59.13 -38.17
N ASN A 185 24.76 -60.02 -37.36
CA ASN A 185 25.20 -61.42 -37.24
C ASN A 185 24.49 -62.39 -38.18
N GLU A 186 23.45 -62.00 -38.88
CA GLU A 186 22.75 -62.87 -39.86
C GLU A 186 23.35 -62.82 -41.28
N LYS A 187 24.39 -62.00 -41.51
CA LYS A 187 25.06 -61.94 -42.84
C LYS A 187 26.42 -62.68 -42.91
N LYS A 188 26.70 -63.54 -41.95
CA LYS A 188 27.87 -64.45 -42.00
C LYS A 188 27.47 -65.89 -41.67
N SER A 189 26.69 -66.48 -42.55
CA SER A 189 26.61 -67.94 -42.67
C SER A 189 26.25 -68.31 -44.13
#